data_514838832b8986cb20049f6381e79be9
#
_entry.id   514838832b8986cb20049f6381e79be9
#
_cell.length_a   1.000
_cell.length_b   1.000
_cell.length_c   1.000
_cell.angle_alpha   90.00
_cell.angle_beta   90.00
_cell.angle_gamma   90.00
#
_symmetry.space_group_name_H-M   'P 1'
#
loop_
_entity.id
_entity.type
_entity.pdbx_description
1 polymer ?
#
loop_
_entity_poly.entity_id
_entity_poly.type
_entity_poly.pdbx_seq_one_letter_code
_entity_poly.pdbx_strand_id
1 'polypeptide(L)'
;MDKLEIAQYLLEQVGMPQKQHSTLCCLALLAMAKLTKETPCVQATNDWVRIHDIISFIGEHYGVIYAENSRETFRKQAMHAFRTAALIEDNGKATNSPNYRYRITTEFLRVIQNMNEADNVVCEENVCLVQFVSKH
;
A
#
# COMPACT_ATOMS: atom_id res chain seq x y z
N MET A 1 -18.39 0.29 -0.22
CA MET A 1 -17.27 1.12 -0.69
C MET A 1 -16.27 0.23 -1.38
N ASP A 2 -15.75 0.63 -2.55
CA ASP A 2 -14.79 -0.23 -3.23
C ASP A 2 -13.39 -0.09 -2.64
N LYS A 3 -12.51 -1.01 -3.01
CA LYS A 3 -11.17 -1.05 -2.43
C LYS A 3 -10.31 0.14 -2.83
N LEU A 4 -10.52 0.70 -4.02
CA LEU A 4 -9.77 1.88 -4.43
C LEU A 4 -10.11 3.08 -3.54
N GLU A 5 -11.38 3.25 -3.20
CA GLU A 5 -11.80 4.31 -2.30
C GLU A 5 -11.21 4.10 -0.90
N ILE A 6 -11.19 2.86 -0.43
CA ILE A 6 -10.59 2.52 0.85
C ILE A 6 -9.09 2.83 0.86
N ALA A 7 -8.39 2.45 -0.20
CA ALA A 7 -6.96 2.72 -0.29
C ALA A 7 -6.69 4.23 -0.32
N GLN A 8 -7.48 4.99 -1.07
CA GLN A 8 -7.34 6.42 -1.12
C GLN A 8 -7.57 7.06 0.26
N TYR A 9 -8.61 6.60 0.97
CA TYR A 9 -8.89 7.07 2.33
C TYR A 9 -7.72 6.77 3.26
N LEU A 10 -7.16 5.56 3.21
CA LEU A 10 -6.02 5.19 4.06
C LEU A 10 -4.80 6.08 3.78
N LEU A 11 -4.50 6.32 2.53
CA LEU A 11 -3.37 7.18 2.16
C LEU A 11 -3.58 8.62 2.64
N GLU A 12 -4.80 9.11 2.55
CA GLU A 12 -5.18 10.42 3.07
C GLU A 12 -4.98 10.51 4.58
N GLN A 13 -5.44 9.49 5.30
CA GLN A 13 -5.39 9.47 6.77
C GLN A 13 -3.97 9.44 7.31
N VAL A 14 -3.03 8.83 6.59
CA VAL A 14 -1.64 8.80 7.03
C VAL A 14 -0.83 9.98 6.51
N GLY A 15 -1.50 10.96 5.90
CA GLY A 15 -0.86 12.22 5.53
C GLY A 15 -0.14 12.24 4.21
N MET A 16 -0.41 11.28 3.33
CA MET A 16 0.20 11.29 2.00
C MET A 16 -0.34 12.45 1.17
N PRO A 17 0.53 13.16 0.43
CA PRO A 17 0.07 14.26 -0.40
C PRO A 17 -0.83 13.78 -1.55
N GLN A 18 -1.61 14.72 -2.09
CA GLN A 18 -2.62 14.44 -3.11
C GLN A 18 -2.08 13.62 -4.29
N LYS A 19 -0.87 13.90 -4.72
CA LYS A 19 -0.29 13.20 -5.86
C LYS A 19 -0.05 11.70 -5.61
N GLN A 20 0.02 11.27 -4.34
CA GLN A 20 0.12 9.87 -3.98
C GLN A 20 -1.25 9.23 -3.70
N HIS A 21 -2.35 9.93 -4.05
CA HIS A 21 -3.70 9.35 -3.98
C HIS A 21 -4.14 8.82 -5.35
N SER A 22 -3.24 8.73 -6.31
CA SER A 22 -3.54 8.27 -7.67
C SER A 22 -3.97 6.81 -7.69
N THR A 23 -4.63 6.42 -8.77
CA THR A 23 -5.03 5.02 -8.98
C THR A 23 -3.84 4.07 -8.88
N LEU A 24 -2.70 4.45 -9.47
CA LEU A 24 -1.49 3.63 -9.41
C LEU A 24 -1.05 3.42 -7.96
N CYS A 25 -1.03 4.47 -7.15
CA CYS A 25 -0.62 4.37 -5.75
C CYS A 25 -1.61 3.54 -4.94
N CYS A 26 -2.91 3.71 -5.17
CA CYS A 26 -3.94 2.92 -4.49
C CYS A 26 -3.82 1.45 -4.84
N LEU A 27 -3.65 1.13 -6.13
CA LEU A 27 -3.47 -0.24 -6.56
C LEU A 27 -2.20 -0.86 -6.01
N ALA A 28 -1.11 -0.09 -5.95
CA ALA A 28 0.14 -0.57 -5.38
C ALA A 28 -0.04 -0.93 -3.90
N LEU A 29 -0.72 -0.10 -3.14
CA LEU A 29 -1.00 -0.37 -1.73
C LEU A 29 -1.81 -1.65 -1.57
N LEU A 30 -2.89 -1.79 -2.35
CA LEU A 30 -3.75 -2.98 -2.28
C LEU A 30 -2.99 -4.24 -2.65
N ALA A 31 -2.13 -4.18 -3.64
CA ALA A 31 -1.31 -5.31 -4.05
C ALA A 31 -0.32 -5.71 -2.97
N MET A 32 0.30 -4.74 -2.32
CA MET A 32 1.25 -5.03 -1.23
C MET A 32 0.56 -5.66 -0.03
N ALA A 33 -0.67 -5.27 0.26
CA ALA A 33 -1.47 -5.83 1.35
C ALA A 33 -2.18 -7.12 0.94
N LYS A 34 -2.13 -7.46 -0.34
CA LYS A 34 -2.82 -8.61 -0.94
C LYS A 34 -4.33 -8.55 -0.74
N LEU A 35 -4.87 -7.35 -0.89
CA LEU A 35 -6.31 -7.10 -0.77
C LEU A 35 -6.95 -7.11 -2.16
N THR A 36 -7.71 -8.16 -2.46
CA THR A 36 -8.54 -8.21 -3.66
C THR A 36 -9.83 -7.43 -3.40
N LYS A 37 -10.69 -7.33 -4.41
CA LYS A 37 -11.96 -6.62 -4.25
C LYS A 37 -12.84 -7.23 -3.15
N GLU A 38 -12.71 -8.53 -2.92
CA GLU A 38 -13.51 -9.26 -1.95
C GLU A 38 -12.81 -9.48 -0.60
N THR A 39 -11.50 -9.22 -0.52
CA THR A 39 -10.75 -9.49 0.71
C THR A 39 -10.97 -8.37 1.72
N PRO A 40 -11.48 -8.68 2.92
CA PRO A 40 -11.66 -7.64 3.93
C PRO A 40 -10.32 -7.12 4.45
N CYS A 41 -10.28 -5.85 4.82
CA CYS A 41 -9.05 -5.19 5.26
C CYS A 41 -8.43 -5.88 6.48
N VAL A 42 -9.23 -6.51 7.32
CA VAL A 42 -8.71 -7.24 8.48
C VAL A 42 -7.78 -8.38 8.09
N GLN A 43 -7.88 -8.85 6.85
CA GLN A 43 -7.03 -9.94 6.33
C GLN A 43 -5.80 -9.43 5.59
N ALA A 44 -5.53 -8.12 5.64
CA ALA A 44 -4.34 -7.56 5.00
C ALA A 44 -3.08 -8.22 5.52
N THR A 45 -2.08 -8.34 4.65
CA THR A 45 -0.79 -8.97 4.98
C THR A 45 0.35 -8.01 4.67
N ASN A 46 1.54 -8.36 5.16
CA ASN A 46 2.75 -7.58 4.86
C ASN A 46 3.90 -8.48 4.43
N ASP A 47 3.61 -9.41 3.54
CA ASP A 47 4.65 -10.25 2.97
C ASP A 47 5.63 -9.44 2.13
N TRP A 48 6.86 -9.93 2.03
CA TRP A 48 7.85 -9.33 1.14
C TRP A 48 7.43 -9.54 -0.31
N VAL A 49 7.43 -8.47 -1.11
CA VAL A 49 7.03 -8.54 -2.51
C VAL A 49 7.98 -7.72 -3.38
N ARG A 50 8.06 -8.11 -4.66
CA ARG A 50 8.78 -7.34 -5.69
C ARG A 50 7.77 -6.46 -6.42
N ILE A 51 8.27 -5.43 -7.12
CA ILE A 51 7.41 -4.61 -7.97
C ILE A 51 6.73 -5.48 -9.04
N HIS A 52 7.45 -6.47 -9.57
CA HIS A 52 6.87 -7.44 -10.51
C HIS A 52 5.63 -8.13 -9.92
N ASP A 53 5.70 -8.54 -8.66
CA ASP A 53 4.58 -9.20 -7.98
C ASP A 53 3.40 -8.23 -7.83
N ILE A 54 3.69 -6.95 -7.55
CA ILE A 54 2.66 -5.93 -7.43
C ILE A 54 1.92 -5.77 -8.76
N ILE A 55 2.66 -5.64 -9.85
CA ILE A 55 2.08 -5.47 -11.19
C ILE A 55 1.23 -6.69 -11.56
N SER A 56 1.74 -7.90 -11.27
CA SER A 56 1.01 -9.14 -11.55
C SER A 56 -0.29 -9.22 -10.74
N PHE A 57 -0.25 -8.86 -9.47
CA PHE A 57 -1.43 -8.88 -8.61
C PHE A 57 -2.51 -7.92 -9.14
N ILE A 58 -2.09 -6.72 -9.53
CA ILE A 58 -3.02 -5.72 -10.05
C ILE A 58 -3.70 -6.23 -11.33
N GLY A 59 -2.93 -6.83 -12.23
CA GLY A 59 -3.49 -7.39 -13.46
C GLY A 59 -4.48 -8.50 -13.19
N GLU A 60 -4.12 -9.39 -12.26
CA GLU A 60 -4.94 -10.55 -11.95
C GLU A 60 -6.23 -10.19 -11.21
N HIS A 61 -6.15 -9.29 -10.24
CA HIS A 61 -7.27 -9.04 -9.34
C HIS A 61 -8.05 -7.76 -9.61
N TYR A 62 -7.45 -6.82 -10.33
CA TYR A 62 -8.11 -5.54 -10.63
C TYR A 62 -8.27 -5.28 -12.12
N GLY A 63 -7.72 -6.17 -12.95
CA GLY A 63 -7.88 -6.08 -14.39
C GLY A 63 -7.15 -4.93 -15.06
N VAL A 64 -6.23 -4.28 -14.35
CA VAL A 64 -5.44 -3.18 -14.90
C VAL A 64 -4.07 -3.71 -15.29
N ILE A 65 -3.78 -3.70 -16.58
CA ILE A 65 -2.55 -4.29 -17.08
C ILE A 65 -1.49 -3.19 -17.26
N TYR A 66 -0.41 -3.32 -16.50
CA TYR A 66 0.75 -2.45 -16.64
C TYR A 66 1.86 -3.22 -17.35
N ALA A 67 2.55 -2.54 -18.27
CA ALA A 67 3.69 -3.14 -18.95
C ALA A 67 4.88 -3.31 -18.00
N GLU A 68 5.79 -4.22 -18.31
CA GLU A 68 6.97 -4.46 -17.49
C GLU A 68 7.84 -3.22 -17.33
N ASN A 69 7.88 -2.34 -18.33
CA ASN A 69 8.64 -1.10 -18.23
C ASN A 69 8.00 -0.07 -17.27
N SER A 70 6.81 -0.39 -16.71
CA SER A 70 6.17 0.45 -15.71
C SER A 70 6.81 0.33 -14.32
N ARG A 71 7.74 -0.60 -14.12
CA ARG A 71 8.40 -0.78 -12.84
C ARG A 71 8.99 0.51 -12.28
N GLU A 72 9.65 1.28 -13.15
CA GLU A 72 10.25 2.55 -12.74
C GLU A 72 9.21 3.55 -12.31
N THR A 73 8.05 3.56 -12.99
CA THR A 73 6.94 4.42 -12.62
C THR A 73 6.41 4.07 -11.23
N PHE A 74 6.23 2.78 -10.95
CA PHE A 74 5.81 2.34 -9.61
C PHE A 74 6.83 2.74 -8.55
N ARG A 75 8.11 2.55 -8.84
CA ARG A 75 9.16 2.89 -7.90
C ARG A 75 9.17 4.38 -7.57
N LYS A 76 9.08 5.22 -8.60
CA LYS A 76 9.15 6.68 -8.42
C LYS A 76 7.86 7.26 -7.82
N GLN A 77 6.70 6.81 -8.29
CA GLN A 77 5.43 7.41 -7.91
C GLN A 77 4.82 6.84 -6.64
N ALA A 78 5.15 5.60 -6.29
CA ALA A 78 4.55 4.94 -5.13
C ALA A 78 5.60 4.51 -4.13
N MET A 79 6.50 3.61 -4.52
CA MET A 79 7.40 2.97 -3.56
C MET A 79 8.29 3.95 -2.82
N HIS A 80 8.88 4.90 -3.53
CA HIS A 80 9.77 5.88 -2.90
C HIS A 80 9.01 6.73 -1.87
N ALA A 81 7.84 7.23 -2.24
CA ALA A 81 7.02 8.04 -1.35
C ALA A 81 6.54 7.23 -0.14
N PHE A 82 6.08 6.01 -0.36
CA PHE A 82 5.61 5.14 0.71
C PHE A 82 6.75 4.80 1.68
N ARG A 83 7.95 4.54 1.18
CA ARG A 83 9.09 4.23 2.02
C ARG A 83 9.52 5.46 2.83
N THR A 84 9.54 6.63 2.21
CA THR A 84 9.89 7.87 2.90
C THR A 84 8.90 8.17 4.03
N ALA A 85 7.63 7.86 3.83
CA ALA A 85 6.60 8.05 4.84
C ALA A 85 6.53 6.91 5.86
N ALA A 86 7.42 5.91 5.74
CA ALA A 86 7.47 4.73 6.61
C ALA A 86 6.20 3.87 6.54
N LEU A 87 5.48 3.94 5.42
CA LEU A 87 4.35 3.04 5.18
C LEU A 87 4.85 1.66 4.77
N ILE A 88 5.99 1.62 4.09
CA ILE A 88 6.63 0.39 3.68
C ILE A 88 8.11 0.44 4.03
N GLU A 89 8.75 -0.72 4.00
CA GLU A 89 10.19 -0.84 4.21
C GLU A 89 10.75 -1.80 3.15
N ASP A 90 12.05 -1.73 2.92
CA ASP A 90 12.73 -2.65 2.02
C ASP A 90 13.58 -3.63 2.84
N ASN A 91 14.12 -4.64 2.17
CA ASN A 91 14.89 -5.68 2.84
C ASN A 91 16.40 -5.39 2.92
N GLY A 92 16.80 -4.16 2.63
CA GLY A 92 18.20 -3.75 2.74
C GLY A 92 19.11 -4.19 1.59
N LYS A 93 18.56 -4.86 0.57
CA LYS A 93 19.34 -5.24 -0.61
C LYS A 93 19.51 -4.05 -1.54
N ALA A 94 20.45 -4.14 -2.48
CA ALA A 94 20.61 -3.11 -3.50
C ALA A 94 19.37 -3.07 -4.40
N THR A 95 18.96 -1.88 -4.85
CA THR A 95 17.77 -1.71 -5.66
C THR A 95 17.82 -2.45 -6.98
N ASN A 96 19.01 -2.72 -7.50
CA ASN A 96 19.17 -3.49 -8.74
C ASN A 96 19.37 -4.99 -8.48
N SER A 97 19.28 -5.42 -7.22
CA SER A 97 19.41 -6.84 -6.88
C SER A 97 18.13 -7.58 -7.24
N PRO A 98 18.23 -8.81 -7.77
CA PRO A 98 17.04 -9.63 -7.99
C PRO A 98 16.34 -10.03 -6.68
N ASN A 99 17.01 -9.82 -5.54
CA ASN A 99 16.47 -10.14 -4.23
C ASN A 99 15.88 -8.94 -3.51
N TYR A 100 15.79 -7.78 -4.17
CA TYR A 100 15.23 -6.58 -3.56
C TYR A 100 13.72 -6.76 -3.36
N ARG A 101 13.25 -6.47 -2.14
CA ARG A 101 11.85 -6.68 -1.78
C ARG A 101 11.35 -5.51 -0.94
N TYR A 102 10.04 -5.31 -0.97
CA TYR A 102 9.34 -4.34 -0.12
C TYR A 102 8.27 -5.06 0.70
N ARG A 103 7.90 -4.47 1.83
CA ARG A 103 6.72 -4.91 2.58
C ARG A 103 6.11 -3.74 3.33
N ILE A 104 4.83 -3.86 3.67
CA ILE A 104 4.14 -2.89 4.52
C ILE A 104 4.72 -3.00 5.93
N THR A 105 4.98 -1.85 6.57
CA THR A 105 5.47 -1.85 7.94
C THR A 105 4.39 -2.37 8.89
N THR A 106 4.79 -2.91 10.03
CA THR A 106 3.85 -3.44 11.01
C THR A 106 2.88 -2.37 11.47
N GLU A 107 3.35 -1.14 11.65
CA GLU A 107 2.52 -0.03 12.10
C GLU A 107 1.41 0.29 11.08
N PHE A 108 1.76 0.37 9.81
CA PHE A 108 0.76 0.65 8.77
C PHE A 108 -0.17 -0.54 8.55
N LEU A 109 0.34 -1.75 8.68
CA LEU A 109 -0.50 -2.95 8.57
C LEU A 109 -1.62 -2.91 9.61
N ARG A 110 -1.32 -2.49 10.83
CA ARG A 110 -2.34 -2.36 11.88
C ARG A 110 -3.40 -1.34 11.50
N VAL A 111 -3.00 -0.22 10.93
CA VAL A 111 -3.96 0.79 10.46
C VAL A 111 -4.90 0.19 9.42
N ILE A 112 -4.34 -0.55 8.46
CA ILE A 112 -5.15 -1.19 7.42
C ILE A 112 -6.11 -2.21 8.03
N GLN A 113 -5.63 -3.06 8.92
CA GLN A 113 -6.44 -4.11 9.52
C GLN A 113 -7.54 -3.57 10.42
N ASN A 114 -7.40 -2.36 10.93
CA ASN A 114 -8.40 -1.72 11.77
C ASN A 114 -9.38 -0.87 10.98
N MET A 115 -9.29 -0.88 9.66
CA MET A 115 -10.22 -0.14 8.81
C MET A 115 -11.61 -0.75 8.89
N ASN A 116 -12.61 0.05 9.29
CA ASN A 116 -14.00 -0.36 9.23
C ASN A 116 -14.57 0.03 7.88
N GLU A 117 -14.70 -0.95 6.98
CA GLU A 117 -15.11 -0.70 5.60
C GLU A 117 -16.55 -0.21 5.50
N ALA A 118 -17.42 -0.64 6.41
CA ALA A 118 -18.82 -0.22 6.38
C ALA A 118 -18.98 1.25 6.70
N ASP A 119 -18.20 1.75 7.66
CA ASP A 119 -18.28 3.14 8.10
C ASP A 119 -17.20 4.02 7.48
N ASN A 120 -16.31 3.43 6.70
CA ASN A 120 -15.21 4.14 6.06
C ASN A 120 -14.36 4.92 7.08
N VAL A 121 -14.05 4.27 8.21
CA VAL A 121 -13.22 4.87 9.27
C VAL A 121 -12.25 3.83 9.79
N VAL A 122 -11.15 4.30 10.40
CA VAL A 122 -10.25 3.44 11.16
C VAL A 122 -10.84 3.28 12.55
N CYS A 123 -10.85 2.03 13.06
CA CYS A 123 -11.42 1.72 14.37
C CYS A 123 -10.65 2.38 15.52
N GLU A 124 -11.12 2.14 16.75
CA GLU A 124 -10.58 2.82 17.94
C GLU A 124 -9.11 2.60 18.20
N GLU A 125 -8.54 1.55 17.63
CA GLU A 125 -7.09 1.37 17.68
C GLU A 125 -6.35 2.40 16.83
N ASN A 126 -7.03 3.46 16.45
CA ASN A 126 -6.46 4.56 15.68
C ASN A 126 -5.32 5.27 16.39
N VAL A 127 -5.00 4.88 17.61
CA VAL A 127 -3.78 5.33 18.27
C VAL A 127 -2.56 5.04 17.38
N CYS A 128 -2.61 3.96 16.63
CA CYS A 128 -1.55 3.67 15.65
C CYS A 128 -1.54 4.69 14.53
N LEU A 129 -2.73 5.12 14.07
CA LEU A 129 -2.85 6.15 13.05
C LEU A 129 -2.30 7.49 13.56
N VAL A 130 -2.65 7.87 14.78
CA VAL A 130 -2.17 9.11 15.39
C VAL A 130 -0.64 9.10 15.49
N GLN A 131 -0.06 8.02 15.97
CA GLN A 131 1.39 7.88 16.04
C GLN A 131 2.04 7.97 14.67
N PHE A 132 1.40 7.37 13.67
CA PHE A 132 1.90 7.36 12.31
C PHE A 132 1.90 8.79 11.74
N VAL A 133 0.78 9.48 11.85
CA VAL A 133 0.64 10.83 11.33
C VAL A 133 1.62 11.78 12.00
N SER A 134 1.83 11.67 13.31
CA SER A 134 2.73 12.56 14.03
C SER A 134 4.20 12.39 13.66
N LYS A 135 4.56 11.31 12.99
CA LYS A 135 5.93 11.11 12.50
C LYS A 135 6.19 11.82 11.18
N HIS A 136 5.16 12.33 10.56
CA HIS A 136 5.23 12.94 9.24
C HIS A 136 4.80 14.39 9.27
#